data_70a733556c94d1336f4a5767e7c8e61b
#
_entry.id   70a733556c94d1336f4a5767e7c8e61b
#
_cell.length_a   1.000
_cell.length_b   1.000
_cell.length_c   1.000
_cell.angle_alpha   90.00
_cell.angle_beta   90.00
_cell.angle_gamma   90.00
#
_symmetry.space_group_name_H-M   'P 1'
#
loop_
_entity.id
_entity.type
_entity.pdbx_description
1 polymer ?
#
loop_
_entity_poly.entity_id
_entity_poly.type
_entity_poly.pdbx_seq_one_letter_code
_entity_poly.pdbx_strand_id
1 'polypeptide(L)'
;MFELKQAVKLANVNPRAELHGDDPKPAFDLKIEATCPNSVLLHFHPELRQHLFKKDENPDLVDQVTEGDGLTVLRYPKMGTIKWDWEGQGYTATVDYGLGGDSNIVLNECKVDHFKIEAQNGGSVVITFRIIAHPESEDVGKLCEFIQRDIGMDLLPPAPATLGELFGEAA
;
A
#
# COMPACT_ATOMS: atom_id res chain seq x y z
N MET A 1 2.84 -5.39 -9.89
CA MET A 1 2.27 -4.14 -9.34
C MET A 1 2.11 -4.28 -7.83
N PHE A 2 2.17 -3.16 -7.11
CA PHE A 2 1.98 -3.17 -5.66
C PHE A 2 0.55 -3.58 -5.31
N GLU A 3 0.40 -4.47 -4.35
CA GLU A 3 -0.87 -4.87 -3.78
C GLU A 3 -0.71 -5.16 -2.28
N LEU A 4 -1.77 -5.06 -1.52
CA LEU A 4 -1.72 -5.19 -0.07
C LEU A 4 -3.04 -5.75 0.47
N LYS A 5 -2.94 -6.69 1.40
CA LYS A 5 -4.09 -7.21 2.15
C LYS A 5 -3.69 -7.48 3.60
N GLN A 6 -3.85 -6.48 4.43
CA GLN A 6 -3.50 -6.55 5.86
C GLN A 6 -4.08 -5.39 6.64
N ALA A 7 -3.89 -5.42 7.96
CA ALA A 7 -4.11 -4.24 8.80
C ALA A 7 -3.04 -3.18 8.48
N VAL A 8 -3.50 -1.94 8.35
CA VAL A 8 -2.66 -0.77 8.10
C VAL A 8 -3.07 0.37 9.01
N LYS A 9 -2.18 1.33 9.22
CA LYS A 9 -2.51 2.56 9.93
C LYS A 9 -3.01 3.60 8.94
N LEU A 10 -4.19 4.14 9.17
CA LEU A 10 -4.69 5.32 8.48
C LEU A 10 -4.09 6.56 9.16
N ALA A 11 -3.00 7.08 8.61
CA ALA A 11 -2.28 8.18 9.26
C ALA A 11 -2.98 9.52 9.12
N ASN A 12 -3.63 9.77 7.99
CA ASN A 12 -4.35 11.01 7.74
C ASN A 12 -5.38 10.90 6.61
N VAL A 13 -6.35 11.81 6.60
CA VAL A 13 -7.34 11.99 5.53
C VAL A 13 -7.39 13.49 5.21
N ASN A 14 -6.98 13.89 4.01
CA ASN A 14 -6.95 15.27 3.59
C ASN A 14 -7.87 15.51 2.40
N PRO A 15 -8.85 16.42 2.51
CA PRO A 15 -9.66 16.80 1.37
C PRO A 15 -8.88 17.70 0.40
N ARG A 16 -9.19 17.58 -0.88
CA ARG A 16 -8.73 18.49 -1.92
C ARG A 16 -9.78 18.64 -3.01
N ALA A 17 -9.70 19.69 -3.79
CA ALA A 17 -10.52 19.86 -5.00
C ALA A 17 -9.71 19.42 -6.23
N GLU A 18 -10.34 18.60 -7.06
CA GLU A 18 -9.86 18.28 -8.40
C GLU A 18 -10.71 18.99 -9.44
N LEU A 19 -10.07 19.52 -10.48
CA LEU A 19 -10.78 20.14 -11.58
C LEU A 19 -11.12 19.07 -12.64
N HIS A 20 -12.41 18.95 -12.92
CA HIS A 20 -12.94 18.18 -14.04
C HIS A 20 -13.56 19.17 -15.03
N GLY A 21 -12.73 19.68 -15.95
CA GLY A 21 -13.09 20.87 -16.71
C GLY A 21 -13.09 22.11 -15.81
N ASP A 22 -14.19 22.84 -15.76
CA ASP A 22 -14.36 24.00 -14.88
C ASP A 22 -15.03 23.66 -13.53
N ASP A 23 -15.45 22.39 -13.34
CA ASP A 23 -16.13 21.94 -12.12
C ASP A 23 -15.16 21.36 -11.10
N PRO A 24 -15.04 21.95 -9.89
CA PRO A 24 -14.29 21.32 -8.82
C PRO A 24 -15.05 20.11 -8.26
N LYS A 25 -14.37 18.97 -8.15
CA LYS A 25 -14.87 17.77 -7.49
C LYS A 25 -14.02 17.45 -6.26
N PRO A 26 -14.64 17.06 -5.15
CA PRO A 26 -13.87 16.68 -3.96
C PRO A 26 -13.14 15.36 -4.19
N ALA A 27 -11.88 15.34 -3.80
CA ALA A 27 -11.09 14.13 -3.65
C ALA A 27 -10.46 14.10 -2.27
N PHE A 28 -10.02 12.94 -1.84
CA PHE A 28 -9.43 12.76 -0.52
C PHE A 28 -8.11 12.01 -0.65
N ASP A 29 -7.10 12.55 -0.01
CA ASP A 29 -5.79 11.93 0.11
C ASP A 29 -5.76 11.13 1.42
N LEU A 30 -5.71 9.81 1.31
CA LEU A 30 -5.54 8.90 2.44
C LEU A 30 -4.06 8.58 2.57
N LYS A 31 -3.44 8.96 3.67
CA LYS A 31 -2.07 8.58 3.98
C LYS A 31 -2.07 7.25 4.74
N ILE A 32 -1.45 6.25 4.16
CA ILE A 32 -1.39 4.89 4.68
C ILE A 32 0.04 4.56 5.13
N GLU A 33 0.14 3.90 6.27
CA GLU A 33 1.38 3.34 6.78
C GLU A 33 1.17 1.84 7.05
N ALA A 34 1.93 1.01 6.37
CA ALA A 34 1.83 -0.44 6.47
C ALA A 34 3.17 -1.04 6.91
N THR A 35 3.16 -1.83 7.97
CA THR A 35 4.32 -2.63 8.37
C THR A 35 4.17 -4.02 7.77
N CYS A 36 5.08 -4.38 6.88
CA CYS A 36 5.02 -5.59 6.07
C CYS A 36 6.26 -6.46 6.28
N PRO A 37 6.18 -7.77 6.01
CA PRO A 37 7.37 -8.57 5.76
C PRO A 37 8.16 -8.03 4.57
N ASN A 38 9.46 -8.22 4.55
CA ASN A 38 10.30 -7.68 3.46
C ASN A 38 10.04 -8.30 2.08
N SER A 39 9.25 -9.36 2.01
CA SER A 39 8.75 -9.89 0.74
C SER A 39 7.90 -8.89 -0.05
N VAL A 40 7.33 -7.87 0.62
CA VAL A 40 6.59 -6.77 -0.04
C VAL A 40 7.47 -6.01 -1.03
N LEU A 41 8.78 -6.00 -0.82
CA LEU A 41 9.74 -5.33 -1.71
C LEU A 41 9.76 -5.91 -3.12
N LEU A 42 9.34 -7.16 -3.28
CA LEU A 42 9.23 -7.81 -4.59
C LEU A 42 8.18 -7.15 -5.51
N HIS A 43 7.20 -6.44 -4.93
CA HIS A 43 6.24 -5.64 -5.71
C HIS A 43 6.89 -4.43 -6.37
N PHE A 44 8.01 -3.94 -5.83
CA PHE A 44 8.73 -2.78 -6.34
C PHE A 44 9.82 -3.17 -7.34
N HIS A 45 10.67 -4.11 -6.96
CA HIS A 45 11.72 -4.63 -7.83
C HIS A 45 12.20 -6.01 -7.34
N PRO A 46 12.47 -6.95 -8.23
CA PRO A 46 12.86 -8.32 -7.84
C PRO A 46 14.16 -8.40 -7.05
N GLU A 47 15.07 -7.45 -7.20
CA GLU A 47 16.36 -7.44 -6.50
C GLU A 47 16.38 -6.55 -5.24
N LEU A 48 15.33 -5.74 -5.02
CA LEU A 48 15.33 -4.74 -3.94
C LEU A 48 15.46 -5.38 -2.56
N ARG A 49 14.82 -6.51 -2.34
CA ARG A 49 14.86 -7.23 -1.07
C ARG A 49 16.29 -7.66 -0.72
N GLN A 50 16.99 -8.28 -1.66
CA GLN A 50 18.37 -8.72 -1.47
C GLN A 50 19.34 -7.54 -1.35
N HIS A 51 18.99 -6.41 -1.92
CA HIS A 51 19.78 -5.18 -1.85
C HIS A 51 19.71 -4.52 -0.48
N LEU A 52 18.58 -4.60 0.18
CA LEU A 52 18.33 -3.96 1.49
C LEU A 52 18.60 -4.88 2.67
N PHE A 53 18.47 -6.19 2.49
CA PHE A 53 18.63 -7.19 3.55
C PHE A 53 19.69 -8.23 3.22
N LYS A 54 20.34 -8.71 4.26
CA LYS A 54 21.28 -9.82 4.22
C LYS A 54 20.93 -10.87 5.28
N LYS A 55 21.50 -12.05 5.14
CA LYS A 55 21.37 -13.10 6.15
C LYS A 55 22.10 -12.72 7.43
N ASP A 56 21.56 -13.12 8.57
CA ASP A 56 22.26 -13.05 9.83
C ASP A 56 23.41 -14.08 9.83
N GLU A 57 24.63 -13.65 10.17
CA GLU A 57 25.80 -14.51 10.26
C GLU A 57 25.76 -15.40 11.50
N ASN A 58 25.03 -14.98 12.55
CA ASN A 58 24.87 -15.70 13.81
C ASN A 58 23.38 -15.74 14.21
N PRO A 59 22.54 -16.51 13.47
CA PRO A 59 21.12 -16.56 13.78
C PRO A 59 20.89 -17.24 15.14
N ASP A 60 19.96 -16.68 15.92
CA ASP A 60 19.47 -17.32 17.14
C ASP A 60 18.79 -18.66 16.81
N LEU A 61 18.72 -19.57 17.80
CA LEU A 61 18.08 -20.89 17.61
C LEU A 61 16.64 -20.82 17.12
N VAL A 62 15.93 -19.74 17.44
CA VAL A 62 14.56 -19.50 16.98
C VAL A 62 14.53 -19.16 15.49
N ASP A 63 15.50 -18.39 15.00
CA ASP A 63 15.61 -18.02 13.60
C ASP A 63 16.00 -19.18 12.70
N GLN A 64 16.71 -20.18 13.27
CA GLN A 64 17.06 -21.41 12.54
C GLN A 64 15.87 -22.34 12.27
N VAL A 65 14.81 -22.21 13.06
CA VAL A 65 13.58 -23.03 12.95
C VAL A 65 12.48 -22.32 12.15
N THR A 66 12.59 -21.00 11.95
CA THR A 66 11.60 -20.22 11.21
C THR A 66 11.77 -20.49 9.71
N GLU A 67 10.72 -20.97 9.07
CA GLU A 67 10.69 -21.12 7.60
C GLU A 67 10.84 -19.75 6.93
N GLY A 68 12.00 -19.53 6.32
CA GLY A 68 12.33 -18.31 5.61
C GLY A 68 13.73 -18.37 5.03
N ASP A 69 14.05 -17.46 4.13
CA ASP A 69 15.39 -17.37 3.54
C ASP A 69 16.42 -16.66 4.45
N GLY A 70 15.99 -16.23 5.64
CA GLY A 70 16.86 -15.64 6.66
C GLY A 70 17.34 -14.21 6.35
N LEU A 71 16.76 -13.53 5.38
CA LEU A 71 17.08 -12.14 5.05
C LEU A 71 16.44 -11.19 6.08
N THR A 72 17.09 -11.00 7.22
CA THR A 72 16.54 -10.25 8.35
C THR A 72 17.41 -9.08 8.81
N VAL A 73 18.67 -9.02 8.37
CA VAL A 73 19.62 -7.99 8.79
C VAL A 73 19.72 -6.90 7.73
N LEU A 74 19.67 -5.63 8.16
CA LEU A 74 19.87 -4.51 7.26
C LEU A 74 21.28 -4.53 6.65
N ARG A 75 21.35 -4.46 5.34
CA ARG A 75 22.62 -4.31 4.63
C ARG A 75 23.20 -2.92 4.83
N TYR A 76 22.35 -1.91 4.89
CA TYR A 76 22.72 -0.49 5.03
C TYR A 76 21.93 0.17 6.17
N PRO A 77 22.34 -0.01 7.44
CA PRO A 77 21.58 0.47 8.60
C PRO A 77 21.33 1.98 8.65
N LYS A 78 22.17 2.75 7.94
CA LYS A 78 22.10 4.22 7.91
C LYS A 78 21.46 4.79 6.65
N MET A 79 20.91 3.94 5.80
CA MET A 79 20.27 4.40 4.57
C MET A 79 19.02 5.25 4.84
N GLY A 80 18.25 4.90 5.89
CA GLY A 80 17.00 5.59 6.22
C GLY A 80 15.87 5.26 5.23
N THR A 81 14.97 6.22 5.05
CA THR A 81 13.80 6.08 4.19
C THR A 81 14.17 6.30 2.71
N ILE A 82 13.72 5.40 1.86
CA ILE A 82 13.88 5.48 0.41
C ILE A 82 12.58 6.00 -0.19
N LYS A 83 12.66 7.00 -1.05
CA LYS A 83 11.55 7.43 -1.88
C LYS A 83 11.49 6.56 -3.14
N TRP A 84 10.32 6.00 -3.43
CA TRP A 84 10.08 5.23 -4.65
C TRP A 84 9.16 6.00 -5.58
N ASP A 85 9.69 6.44 -6.71
CA ASP A 85 8.99 7.29 -7.67
C ASP A 85 8.20 6.45 -8.68
N TRP A 86 7.04 5.99 -8.23
CA TRP A 86 6.09 5.24 -9.03
C TRP A 86 4.66 5.61 -8.62
N GLU A 87 3.75 5.53 -9.56
CA GLU A 87 2.33 5.72 -9.32
C GLU A 87 1.49 4.66 -10.05
N GLY A 88 0.35 4.32 -9.48
CA GLY A 88 -0.62 3.41 -10.08
C GLY A 88 -2.01 4.03 -10.10
N GLN A 89 -2.79 3.68 -11.13
CA GLN A 89 -4.16 4.13 -11.32
C GLN A 89 -5.11 2.95 -11.44
N GLY A 90 -6.41 3.20 -11.25
CA GLY A 90 -7.43 2.17 -11.37
C GLY A 90 -7.46 1.18 -10.21
N TYR A 91 -6.89 1.52 -9.08
CA TYR A 91 -6.88 0.68 -7.89
C TYR A 91 -8.25 0.64 -7.21
N THR A 92 -8.55 -0.50 -6.60
CA THR A 92 -9.68 -0.65 -5.68
C THR A 92 -9.16 -0.84 -4.27
N ALA A 93 -9.58 0.04 -3.35
CA ALA A 93 -9.27 -0.06 -1.93
C ALA A 93 -10.54 -0.43 -1.16
N THR A 94 -10.52 -1.55 -0.46
CA THR A 94 -11.59 -1.96 0.45
C THR A 94 -11.12 -1.77 1.88
N VAL A 95 -11.85 -0.98 2.65
CA VAL A 95 -11.55 -0.67 4.04
C VAL A 95 -12.53 -1.40 4.96
N ASP A 96 -11.98 -2.23 5.83
CA ASP A 96 -12.71 -2.87 6.93
C ASP A 96 -12.35 -2.16 8.23
N TYR A 97 -13.33 -1.46 8.81
CA TYR A 97 -13.16 -0.74 10.06
C TYR A 97 -13.71 -1.50 11.28
N GLY A 98 -13.85 -2.81 11.17
CA GLY A 98 -14.14 -3.72 12.28
C GLY A 98 -15.56 -4.26 12.34
N LEU A 99 -16.45 -3.85 11.45
CA LEU A 99 -17.82 -4.37 11.37
C LEU A 99 -17.97 -5.51 10.33
N GLY A 100 -17.08 -5.56 9.35
CA GLY A 100 -17.03 -6.57 8.30
C GLY A 100 -18.18 -6.53 7.30
N GLY A 101 -18.06 -7.34 6.26
CA GLY A 101 -19.13 -7.57 5.29
C GLY A 101 -19.59 -6.35 4.52
N ASP A 102 -20.90 -6.15 4.44
CA ASP A 102 -21.52 -5.05 3.68
C ASP A 102 -21.23 -3.66 4.25
N SER A 103 -20.66 -3.59 5.46
CA SER A 103 -20.24 -2.32 6.07
C SER A 103 -18.89 -1.82 5.56
N ASN A 104 -18.14 -2.64 4.83
CA ASN A 104 -16.85 -2.26 4.28
C ASN A 104 -17.00 -1.08 3.29
N ILE A 105 -16.04 -0.17 3.35
CA ILE A 105 -15.96 0.95 2.42
C ILE A 105 -15.18 0.50 1.19
N VAL A 106 -15.80 0.55 0.02
CA VAL A 106 -15.17 0.20 -1.26
C VAL A 106 -14.91 1.48 -2.05
N LEU A 107 -13.64 1.77 -2.30
CA LEU A 107 -13.17 2.93 -3.05
C LEU A 107 -12.62 2.43 -4.38
N ASN A 108 -13.32 2.76 -5.47
CA ASN A 108 -12.92 2.38 -6.82
C ASN A 108 -12.13 3.51 -7.49
N GLU A 109 -11.44 3.19 -8.57
CA GLU A 109 -10.71 4.13 -9.40
C GLU A 109 -9.73 5.01 -8.62
N CYS A 110 -9.08 4.41 -7.62
CA CYS A 110 -8.09 5.10 -6.81
C CYS A 110 -6.77 5.25 -7.56
N LYS A 111 -6.08 6.34 -7.30
CA LYS A 111 -4.66 6.50 -7.61
C LYS A 111 -3.83 6.21 -6.37
N VAL A 112 -2.71 5.53 -6.53
CA VAL A 112 -1.72 5.30 -5.47
C VAL A 112 -0.39 5.91 -5.87
N ASP A 113 0.24 6.64 -4.97
CA ASP A 113 1.51 7.31 -5.21
C ASP A 113 2.25 7.66 -3.90
N HIS A 114 3.32 8.44 -4.00
CA HIS A 114 4.11 8.92 -2.87
C HIS A 114 4.66 7.80 -1.99
N PHE A 115 5.15 6.72 -2.61
CA PHE A 115 5.71 5.60 -1.88
C PHE A 115 7.02 5.97 -1.18
N LYS A 116 7.12 5.59 0.08
CA LYS A 116 8.34 5.62 0.88
C LYS A 116 8.54 4.25 1.51
N ILE A 117 9.77 3.80 1.50
CA ILE A 117 10.17 2.48 1.98
C ILE A 117 11.19 2.67 3.09
N GLU A 118 10.92 2.12 4.25
CA GLU A 118 11.85 2.10 5.38
C GLU A 118 12.09 0.65 5.82
N ALA A 119 13.26 0.14 5.50
CA ALA A 119 13.67 -1.19 5.93
C ALA A 119 14.05 -1.16 7.42
N GLN A 120 13.61 -2.16 8.16
CA GLN A 120 13.86 -2.29 9.59
C GLN A 120 14.64 -3.56 9.90
N ASN A 121 15.51 -3.50 10.92
CA ASN A 121 16.19 -4.68 11.40
C ASN A 121 15.19 -5.70 11.93
N GLY A 122 15.43 -6.99 11.65
CA GLY A 122 14.47 -8.05 11.95
C GLY A 122 13.65 -8.52 10.72
N GLY A 123 13.77 -7.85 9.58
CA GLY A 123 13.18 -8.29 8.31
C GLY A 123 11.83 -7.66 7.97
N SER A 124 11.37 -6.67 8.72
CA SER A 124 10.17 -5.91 8.38
C SER A 124 10.49 -4.64 7.59
N VAL A 125 9.48 -4.14 6.90
CA VAL A 125 9.55 -2.91 6.10
C VAL A 125 8.31 -2.07 6.38
N VAL A 126 8.50 -0.80 6.62
CA VAL A 126 7.39 0.15 6.70
C VAL A 126 7.22 0.80 5.33
N ILE A 127 6.06 0.60 4.73
CA ILE A 127 5.67 1.23 3.47
C ILE A 127 4.68 2.35 3.79
N THR A 128 5.03 3.57 3.42
CA THR A 128 4.13 4.72 3.50
C THR A 128 3.74 5.13 2.08
N PHE A 129 2.47 5.33 1.85
CA PHE A 129 1.96 5.75 0.54
C PHE A 129 0.67 6.55 0.67
N ARG A 130 0.25 7.13 -0.44
CA ARG A 130 -0.99 7.90 -0.52
C ARG A 130 -1.96 7.21 -1.46
N ILE A 131 -3.22 7.14 -1.04
CA ILE A 131 -4.35 6.77 -1.90
C ILE A 131 -5.16 8.04 -2.16
N ILE A 132 -5.40 8.36 -3.42
CA ILE A 132 -6.32 9.41 -3.82
C ILE A 132 -7.63 8.74 -4.20
N ALA A 133 -8.69 9.07 -3.48
CA ALA A 133 -9.99 8.44 -3.60
C ALA A 133 -11.13 9.47 -3.67
N HIS A 134 -12.29 9.01 -4.09
CA HIS A 134 -13.52 9.83 -4.21
C HIS A 134 -14.66 9.17 -3.41
N PRO A 135 -14.54 9.08 -2.07
CA PRO A 135 -15.56 8.47 -1.22
C PRO A 135 -16.84 9.31 -1.18
N GLU A 136 -17.96 8.65 -0.94
CA GLU A 136 -19.22 9.32 -0.60
C GLU A 136 -19.10 10.06 0.73
N SER A 137 -19.93 11.07 0.94
CA SER A 137 -19.83 11.92 2.15
C SER A 137 -19.95 11.15 3.46
N GLU A 138 -20.79 10.12 3.50
CA GLU A 138 -20.94 9.26 4.66
C GLU A 138 -19.66 8.47 4.96
N ASP A 139 -19.00 7.97 3.94
CA ASP A 139 -17.76 7.20 4.06
C ASP A 139 -16.57 8.09 4.49
N VAL A 140 -16.56 9.35 4.07
CA VAL A 140 -15.57 10.33 4.56
C VAL A 140 -15.66 10.47 6.08
N GLY A 141 -16.85 10.60 6.63
CA GLY A 141 -17.08 10.69 8.07
C GLY A 141 -16.53 9.47 8.80
N LYS A 142 -16.84 8.27 8.29
CA LYS A 142 -16.32 7.00 8.85
C LYS A 142 -14.80 6.92 8.78
N LEU A 143 -14.20 7.25 7.64
CA LEU A 143 -12.74 7.26 7.50
C LEU A 143 -12.07 8.24 8.46
N CYS A 144 -12.63 9.42 8.65
CA CYS A 144 -12.07 10.41 9.56
C CYS A 144 -12.07 9.95 11.04
N GLU A 145 -13.01 9.13 11.46
CA GLU A 145 -13.04 8.55 12.81
C GLU A 145 -11.88 7.59 13.07
N PHE A 146 -11.28 7.03 12.01
CA PHE A 146 -10.18 6.06 12.10
C PHE A 146 -8.79 6.68 11.89
N ILE A 147 -8.67 8.00 11.76
CA ILE A 147 -7.38 8.67 11.67
C ILE A 147 -6.52 8.31 12.89
N GLN A 148 -5.28 7.91 12.65
CA GLN A 148 -4.29 7.41 13.62
C GLN A 148 -4.66 6.05 14.24
N ARG A 149 -5.58 5.31 13.61
CA ARG A 149 -5.97 3.95 14.04
C ARG A 149 -5.66 2.94 12.94
N ASP A 150 -5.65 1.68 13.34
CA ASP A 150 -5.50 0.56 12.42
C ASP A 150 -6.85 0.21 11.79
N ILE A 151 -6.81 -0.06 10.48
CA ILE A 151 -7.93 -0.54 9.68
C ILE A 151 -7.48 -1.73 8.86
N GLY A 152 -8.39 -2.65 8.57
CA GLY A 152 -8.15 -3.68 7.57
C GLY A 152 -8.20 -3.06 6.17
N MET A 153 -7.23 -3.36 5.33
CA MET A 153 -7.20 -2.85 3.96
C MET A 153 -6.89 -3.96 2.97
N ASP A 154 -7.70 -4.02 1.93
CA ASP A 154 -7.45 -4.81 0.73
C ASP A 154 -7.28 -3.83 -0.44
N LEU A 155 -6.05 -3.67 -0.90
CA LEU A 155 -5.68 -2.78 -1.99
C LEU A 155 -5.28 -3.61 -3.20
N LEU A 156 -6.09 -3.56 -4.24
CA LEU A 156 -5.90 -4.36 -5.45
C LEU A 156 -5.66 -3.48 -6.68
N PRO A 157 -4.65 -3.83 -7.49
CA PRO A 157 -4.43 -3.19 -8.78
C PRO A 157 -5.59 -3.50 -9.75
N PRO A 158 -5.74 -2.71 -10.83
CA PRO A 158 -6.70 -3.03 -11.87
C PRO A 158 -6.36 -4.37 -12.52
N ALA A 159 -7.39 -5.09 -12.98
CA ALA A 159 -7.20 -6.31 -13.76
C ALA A 159 -6.35 -6.02 -15.01
N PRO A 160 -5.48 -6.95 -15.43
CA PRO A 160 -4.74 -6.80 -16.69
C PRO A 160 -5.74 -6.61 -17.86
N ALA A 161 -5.47 -5.62 -18.70
CA ALA A 161 -6.28 -5.40 -19.90
C ALA A 161 -6.27 -6.65 -20.79
N THR A 162 -7.44 -7.10 -21.20
CA THR A 162 -7.56 -8.21 -22.16
C THR A 162 -7.16 -7.74 -23.57
N LEU A 163 -6.73 -8.67 -24.41
CA LEU A 163 -6.42 -8.34 -25.81
C LEU A 163 -7.60 -7.69 -26.54
N GLY A 164 -8.84 -8.06 -26.19
CA GLY A 164 -10.04 -7.45 -26.75
C GLY A 164 -10.21 -5.98 -26.36
N GLU A 165 -9.86 -5.62 -25.13
CA GLU A 165 -9.90 -4.23 -24.66
C GLU A 165 -8.79 -3.36 -25.26
N LEU A 166 -7.61 -3.96 -25.52
CA LEU A 166 -6.47 -3.25 -26.10
C LEU A 166 -6.66 -2.94 -27.61
N PHE A 167 -7.37 -3.80 -28.34
CA PHE A 167 -7.55 -3.66 -29.78
C PHE A 167 -8.95 -3.18 -30.18
N GLY A 168 -9.85 -2.97 -29.22
CA GLY A 168 -11.27 -2.74 -29.45
C GLY A 168 -11.94 -4.02 -29.99
N GLU A 169 -13.21 -4.23 -29.67
CA GLU A 169 -13.97 -5.25 -30.36
C GLU A 169 -14.02 -4.86 -31.85
N ALA A 170 -13.40 -5.64 -32.70
CA ALA A 170 -13.61 -5.54 -34.10
C ALA A 170 -15.07 -5.87 -34.38
N ALA A 171 -15.83 -4.84 -34.65
CA ALA A 171 -17.23 -4.99 -35.00
C ALA A 171 -17.37 -5.75 -36.34
#